data_b4bbcec34b46a55f004eb1350aa94ef2
#
_entry.id   b4bbcec34b46a55f004eb1350aa94ef2
#
_cell.length_a   1.000
_cell.length_b   1.000
_cell.length_c   1.000
_cell.angle_alpha   90.00
_cell.angle_beta   90.00
_cell.angle_gamma   90.00
#
_symmetry.space_group_name_H-M   'P 1'
#
loop_
_entity.id
_entity.type
_entity.pdbx_description
1 polymer ?
#
loop_
_entity_poly.entity_id
_entity_poly.type
_entity_poly.pdbx_seq_one_letter_code
_entity_poly.pdbx_strand_id
1 'polypeptide(L)'
;MTEVRAKLAELGLALPVAAKPVAAYVPAIRTGNIVFTAGQLPMVDGALAKTGKVGGEISIEEAKKLAEVCALNALAAVETVADVNKIVRVVRVVGYVNGVAGFTQQPAVINGASELFLH
;
A
#
# COMPACT_ATOMS: atom_id res chain seq x y z
N MET A 1 7.99 13.45 6.83
CA MET A 1 6.94 13.45 5.79
C MET A 1 5.90 14.49 6.14
N THR A 2 5.87 15.57 5.44
CA THR A 2 4.89 16.63 5.61
C THR A 2 4.07 16.74 4.32
N GLU A 3 2.81 17.08 4.43
CA GLU A 3 1.97 17.29 3.25
C GLU A 3 1.91 16.08 2.32
N VAL A 4 1.51 14.92 2.87
CA VAL A 4 1.40 13.67 2.11
C VAL A 4 0.55 13.83 0.84
N ARG A 5 -0.60 14.51 0.96
CA ARG A 5 -1.46 14.73 -0.20
C ARG A 5 -0.79 15.54 -1.30
N ALA A 6 -0.01 16.55 -0.91
CA ALA A 6 0.73 17.38 -1.88
C ALA A 6 1.82 16.56 -2.57
N LYS A 7 2.55 15.73 -1.83
CA LYS A 7 3.55 14.84 -2.41
C LYS A 7 2.95 13.83 -3.37
N LEU A 8 1.81 13.25 -3.03
CA LEU A 8 1.11 12.35 -3.94
C LEU A 8 0.71 13.06 -5.23
N ALA A 9 0.21 14.29 -5.14
CA ALA A 9 -0.15 15.08 -6.31
C ALA A 9 1.05 15.34 -7.21
N GLU A 10 2.22 15.63 -6.65
CA GLU A 10 3.47 15.80 -7.40
C GLU A 10 3.84 14.53 -8.18
N LEU A 11 3.52 13.37 -7.65
CA LEU A 11 3.79 12.07 -8.28
C LEU A 11 2.69 11.65 -9.26
N GLY A 12 1.67 12.49 -9.45
CA GLY A 12 0.53 12.15 -10.30
C GLY A 12 -0.43 11.16 -9.64
N LEU A 13 -0.40 11.05 -8.32
CA LEU A 13 -1.19 10.11 -7.55
C LEU A 13 -2.21 10.83 -6.67
N ALA A 14 -3.25 10.13 -6.27
CA ALA A 14 -4.26 10.62 -5.35
C ALA A 14 -4.57 9.58 -4.29
N LEU A 15 -4.88 10.05 -3.09
CA LEU A 15 -5.26 9.15 -2.00
C LEU A 15 -6.65 8.58 -2.28
N PRO A 16 -6.81 7.25 -2.33
CA PRO A 16 -8.12 6.65 -2.54
C PRO A 16 -8.99 6.77 -1.28
N VAL A 17 -10.27 6.47 -1.43
CA VAL A 17 -11.14 6.23 -0.28
C VAL A 17 -10.72 4.90 0.34
N ALA A 18 -10.66 4.84 1.67
CA ALA A 18 -10.26 3.63 2.37
C ALA A 18 -11.15 2.44 1.96
N ALA A 19 -10.51 1.33 1.58
CA ALA A 19 -11.23 0.12 1.23
C ALA A 19 -11.93 -0.45 2.46
N LYS A 20 -13.14 -0.98 2.27
CA LYS A 20 -13.83 -1.69 3.34
C LYS A 20 -13.10 -3.00 3.61
N PRO A 21 -12.87 -3.37 4.89
CA PRO A 21 -12.29 -4.66 5.22
C PRO A 21 -13.14 -5.80 4.65
N VAL A 22 -12.48 -6.83 4.12
CA VAL A 22 -13.16 -8.02 3.57
C VAL A 22 -13.52 -9.04 4.65
N ALA A 23 -13.22 -8.74 5.91
CA ALA A 23 -13.48 -9.59 7.08
C ALA A 23 -13.79 -8.73 8.30
N ALA A 24 -14.00 -9.35 9.44
CA ALA A 24 -14.39 -8.66 10.68
C ALA A 24 -13.17 -8.00 11.37
N TYR A 25 -12.65 -6.92 10.78
CA TYR A 25 -11.55 -6.14 11.35
C TYR A 25 -11.70 -4.66 10.94
N VAL A 26 -10.94 -3.79 11.60
CA VAL A 26 -10.90 -2.35 11.27
C VAL A 26 -9.72 -2.05 10.37
N PRO A 27 -9.79 -1.01 9.51
CA PRO A 27 -8.69 -0.69 8.58
C PRO A 27 -7.41 -0.24 9.28
N ALA A 28 -7.52 0.45 10.40
CA ALA A 28 -6.37 0.94 11.14
C ALA A 28 -6.70 1.17 12.61
N ILE A 29 -5.68 1.17 13.45
CA ILE A 29 -5.78 1.51 14.87
C ILE A 29 -4.64 2.46 15.22
N ARG A 30 -4.97 3.51 15.96
CA ARG A 30 -3.98 4.44 16.50
C ARG A 30 -3.72 4.13 17.97
N THR A 31 -2.44 4.05 18.33
CA THR A 31 -1.98 3.89 19.72
C THR A 31 -0.93 4.97 19.99
N GLY A 32 -1.31 5.99 20.80
CA GLY A 32 -0.43 7.14 21.02
C GLY A 32 -0.11 7.83 19.69
N ASN A 33 1.16 7.87 19.33
CA ASN A 33 1.64 8.48 18.09
C ASN A 33 1.96 7.46 16.99
N ILE A 34 1.50 6.24 17.14
CA ILE A 34 1.72 5.16 16.17
C ILE A 34 0.38 4.68 15.62
N VAL A 35 0.34 4.48 14.30
CA VAL A 35 -0.82 3.90 13.62
C VAL A 35 -0.40 2.57 13.01
N PHE A 36 -1.20 1.54 13.27
CA PHE A 36 -1.07 0.22 12.63
C PHE A 36 -2.20 0.06 11.63
N THR A 37 -1.89 -0.37 10.41
CA THR A 37 -2.91 -0.68 9.40
C THR A 37 -3.13 -2.18 9.30
N ALA A 38 -4.34 -2.57 8.92
CA ALA A 38 -4.59 -3.92 8.44
C ALA A 38 -3.85 -4.13 7.11
N GLY A 39 -3.68 -5.36 6.71
CA GLY A 39 -3.09 -5.70 5.41
C GLY A 39 -3.93 -5.13 4.28
N GLN A 40 -3.25 -4.62 3.26
CA GLN A 40 -3.91 -4.01 2.11
C GLN A 40 -3.68 -4.84 0.86
N LEU A 41 -4.75 -5.00 0.10
CA LEU A 41 -4.73 -5.63 -1.22
C LEU A 41 -4.66 -4.54 -2.29
N PRO A 42 -4.25 -4.89 -3.53
CA PRO A 42 -4.22 -3.92 -4.62
C PRO A 42 -5.63 -3.66 -5.17
N MET A 43 -6.49 -3.09 -4.34
CA MET A 43 -7.88 -2.78 -4.68
C MET A 43 -7.98 -1.42 -5.33
N VAL A 44 -8.76 -1.35 -6.41
CA VAL A 44 -9.10 -0.10 -7.10
C VAL A 44 -10.62 -0.13 -7.32
N ASP A 45 -11.32 0.91 -6.85
CA ASP A 45 -12.77 1.03 -7.00
C ASP A 45 -13.55 -0.20 -6.51
N GLY A 46 -13.10 -0.78 -5.39
CA GLY A 46 -13.80 -1.89 -4.75
C GLY A 46 -13.49 -3.27 -5.30
N ALA A 47 -12.57 -3.39 -6.27
CA ALA A 47 -12.20 -4.67 -6.86
C ALA A 47 -10.68 -4.83 -6.93
N LEU A 48 -10.19 -6.06 -6.94
CA LEU A 48 -8.77 -6.32 -7.17
C LEU A 48 -8.40 -5.85 -8.59
N ALA A 49 -7.33 -5.04 -8.69
CA ALA A 49 -6.87 -4.52 -9.97
C ALA A 49 -6.38 -5.64 -10.89
N LYS A 50 -5.73 -6.64 -10.33
CA LYS A 50 -5.27 -7.81 -11.06
C LYS A 50 -5.01 -8.95 -10.09
N THR A 51 -5.20 -10.19 -10.55
CA THR A 51 -4.89 -11.40 -9.79
C THR A 51 -3.94 -12.28 -10.57
N GLY A 52 -3.21 -13.13 -9.86
CA GLY A 52 -2.26 -14.06 -10.47
C GLY A 52 -0.98 -14.15 -9.67
N LYS A 53 -0.03 -14.93 -10.16
CA LYS A 53 1.28 -15.11 -9.53
C LYS A 53 2.32 -14.30 -10.25
N VAL A 54 3.16 -13.62 -9.49
CA VAL A 54 4.28 -12.85 -10.03
C VAL A 54 5.34 -13.79 -10.59
N GLY A 55 5.79 -13.49 -11.79
CA GLY A 55 6.65 -14.39 -12.57
C GLY A 55 5.86 -15.33 -13.47
N GLY A 56 4.55 -15.40 -13.31
CA GLY A 56 3.61 -16.12 -14.16
C GLY A 56 2.72 -15.15 -14.92
N GLU A 57 1.45 -15.04 -14.53
CA GLU A 57 0.47 -14.15 -15.19
C GLU A 57 0.78 -12.67 -14.98
N ILE A 58 1.54 -12.34 -13.91
CA ILE A 58 1.88 -10.97 -13.55
C ILE A 58 3.39 -10.78 -13.67
N SER A 59 3.82 -9.77 -14.43
CA SER A 59 5.23 -9.40 -14.52
C SER A 59 5.68 -8.69 -13.24
N ILE A 60 6.99 -8.60 -13.03
CA ILE A 60 7.57 -7.86 -11.89
C ILE A 60 7.17 -6.40 -11.98
N GLU A 61 7.18 -5.79 -13.16
CA GLU A 61 6.79 -4.38 -13.35
C GLU A 61 5.33 -4.14 -12.99
N GLU A 62 4.43 -5.02 -13.40
CA GLU A 62 3.02 -4.94 -13.02
C GLU A 62 2.84 -5.11 -11.52
N ALA A 63 3.53 -6.09 -10.92
CA ALA A 63 3.46 -6.35 -9.49
C ALA A 63 3.97 -5.16 -8.67
N LYS A 64 5.00 -4.49 -9.14
CA LYS A 64 5.54 -3.28 -8.51
C LYS A 64 4.47 -2.18 -8.45
N LYS A 65 3.73 -1.99 -9.53
CA LYS A 65 2.61 -1.03 -9.57
C LYS A 65 1.46 -1.44 -8.63
N LEU A 66 1.18 -2.73 -8.55
CA LEU A 66 0.18 -3.24 -7.62
C LEU A 66 0.60 -3.02 -6.15
N ALA A 67 1.89 -3.15 -5.85
CA ALA A 67 2.42 -2.83 -4.52
C ALA A 67 2.26 -1.33 -4.20
N GLU A 68 2.42 -0.45 -5.18
CA GLU A 68 2.15 0.97 -5.03
C GLU A 68 0.67 1.22 -4.68
N VAL A 69 -0.25 0.52 -5.34
CA VAL A 69 -1.68 0.59 -5.02
C VAL A 69 -1.94 0.16 -3.57
N CYS A 70 -1.31 -0.93 -3.12
CA CYS A 70 -1.41 -1.37 -1.73
C CYS A 70 -0.93 -0.28 -0.77
N ALA A 71 0.17 0.39 -1.08
CA ALA A 71 0.70 1.47 -0.26
C ALA A 71 -0.26 2.67 -0.18
N LEU A 72 -0.87 3.04 -1.29
CA LEU A 72 -1.90 4.09 -1.31
C LEU A 72 -3.11 3.70 -0.46
N ASN A 73 -3.54 2.46 -0.55
CA ASN A 73 -4.63 1.94 0.28
C ASN A 73 -4.26 1.94 1.77
N ALA A 74 -3.00 1.68 2.11
CA ALA A 74 -2.51 1.77 3.49
C ALA A 74 -2.57 3.21 4.01
N LEU A 75 -2.17 4.18 3.21
CA LEU A 75 -2.29 5.59 3.57
C LEU A 75 -3.76 6.00 3.75
N ALA A 76 -4.65 5.52 2.89
CA ALA A 76 -6.08 5.75 3.02
C ALA A 76 -6.63 5.14 4.33
N ALA A 77 -6.12 3.96 4.71
CA ALA A 77 -6.49 3.33 5.99
C ALA A 77 -6.04 4.19 7.18
N VAL A 78 -4.85 4.76 7.13
CA VAL A 78 -4.36 5.69 8.17
C VAL A 78 -5.30 6.88 8.31
N GLU A 79 -5.83 7.39 7.21
CA GLU A 79 -6.74 8.54 7.20
C GLU A 79 -8.02 8.30 8.01
N THR A 80 -8.40 7.04 8.23
CA THR A 80 -9.58 6.71 9.05
C THR A 80 -9.38 7.02 10.54
N VAL A 81 -8.15 7.13 11.02
CA VAL A 81 -7.83 7.33 12.45
C VAL A 81 -6.88 8.51 12.70
N ALA A 82 -6.33 9.12 11.66
CA ALA A 82 -5.37 10.21 11.77
C ALA A 82 -5.33 11.04 10.48
N ASP A 83 -4.72 12.22 10.55
CA ASP A 83 -4.48 13.03 9.37
C ASP A 83 -3.18 12.56 8.70
N VAL A 84 -3.26 12.07 7.46
CA VAL A 84 -2.07 11.58 6.73
C VAL A 84 -1.01 12.66 6.55
N ASN A 85 -1.41 13.94 6.48
CA ASN A 85 -0.46 15.04 6.34
C ASN A 85 0.41 15.24 7.58
N LYS A 86 0.06 14.63 8.70
CA LYS A 86 0.81 14.69 9.95
C LYS A 86 1.74 13.50 10.16
N ILE A 87 1.84 12.59 9.20
CA ILE A 87 2.79 11.49 9.27
C ILE A 87 4.21 12.06 9.26
N VAL A 88 5.00 11.68 10.27
CA VAL A 88 6.41 12.08 10.37
C VAL A 88 7.29 11.09 9.62
N ARG A 89 7.03 9.80 9.77
CA ARG A 89 7.74 8.74 9.05
C ARG A 89 7.00 7.41 9.09
N VAL A 90 7.36 6.56 8.17
CA VAL A 90 6.93 5.17 8.15
C VAL A 90 7.91 4.36 8.99
N VAL A 91 7.39 3.63 9.98
CA VAL A 91 8.20 2.86 10.92
C VAL A 91 8.55 1.49 10.34
N ARG A 92 7.59 0.82 9.73
CA ARG A 92 7.76 -0.54 9.22
C ARG A 92 6.78 -0.80 8.07
N VAL A 93 7.28 -1.50 7.06
CA VAL A 93 6.48 -2.02 5.96
C VAL A 93 6.72 -3.52 5.87
N VAL A 94 5.64 -4.28 5.80
CA VAL A 94 5.70 -5.73 5.58
C VAL A 94 4.94 -6.01 4.30
N GLY A 95 5.57 -6.73 3.38
CA GLY A 95 4.95 -7.09 2.10
C GLY A 95 4.98 -8.60 1.88
N TYR A 96 3.90 -9.11 1.29
CA TYR A 96 3.78 -10.51 0.90
C TYR A 96 3.53 -10.57 -0.61
N VAL A 97 4.31 -11.37 -1.29
CA VAL A 97 4.24 -11.52 -2.74
C VAL A 97 3.80 -12.93 -3.09
N ASN A 98 2.71 -13.04 -3.84
CA ASN A 98 2.26 -14.31 -4.37
C ASN A 98 3.07 -14.63 -5.63
N GLY A 99 4.23 -15.28 -5.46
CA GLY A 99 5.13 -15.61 -6.55
C GLY A 99 4.98 -17.05 -7.02
N VAL A 100 5.41 -17.30 -8.26
CA VAL A 100 5.54 -18.68 -8.76
C VAL A 100 6.63 -19.42 -7.98
N ALA A 101 6.65 -20.75 -8.06
CA ALA A 101 7.71 -21.54 -7.44
C ALA A 101 9.08 -21.07 -7.89
N GLY A 102 9.99 -20.89 -6.94
CA GLY A 102 11.35 -20.40 -7.23
C GLY A 102 11.48 -18.89 -7.43
N PHE A 103 10.40 -18.13 -7.29
CA PHE A 103 10.46 -16.67 -7.39
C PHE A 103 11.29 -16.08 -6.24
N THR A 104 12.25 -15.22 -6.56
CA THR A 104 13.17 -14.64 -5.56
C THR A 104 13.24 -13.13 -5.61
N GLN A 105 12.40 -12.47 -6.42
CA GLN A 105 12.44 -11.02 -6.65
C GLN A 105 11.41 -10.25 -5.81
N GLN A 106 11.05 -10.77 -4.63
CA GLN A 106 10.12 -10.12 -3.73
C GLN A 106 10.52 -8.67 -3.39
N PRO A 107 11.80 -8.36 -3.09
CA PRO A 107 12.20 -6.98 -2.83
C PRO A 107 11.92 -6.04 -3.99
N ALA A 108 12.13 -6.48 -5.22
CA ALA A 108 11.86 -5.65 -6.40
C ALA A 108 10.38 -5.28 -6.51
N VAL A 109 9.49 -6.21 -6.16
CA VAL A 109 8.04 -5.96 -6.14
C VAL A 109 7.67 -4.98 -5.03
N ILE A 110 8.14 -5.23 -3.81
CA ILE A 110 7.78 -4.41 -2.65
C ILE A 110 8.39 -3.02 -2.73
N ASN A 111 9.42 -2.81 -3.54
CA ASN A 111 9.95 -1.48 -3.82
C ASN A 111 8.88 -0.53 -4.39
N GLY A 112 7.83 -1.04 -5.01
CA GLY A 112 6.70 -0.21 -5.43
C GLY A 112 6.05 0.53 -4.26
N ALA A 113 5.95 -0.13 -3.11
CA ALA A 113 5.48 0.51 -1.87
C ALA A 113 6.59 1.32 -1.20
N SER A 114 7.78 0.73 -1.04
CA SER A 114 8.90 1.37 -0.35
C SER A 114 9.33 2.68 -1.01
N GLU A 115 9.39 2.69 -2.33
CA GLU A 115 9.76 3.90 -3.09
C GLU A 115 8.69 4.99 -2.97
N LEU A 116 7.41 4.61 -2.92
CA LEU A 116 6.34 5.58 -2.68
C LEU A 116 6.53 6.26 -1.32
N PHE A 117 6.79 5.48 -0.27
CA PHE A 117 6.98 6.02 1.08
C PHE A 117 8.26 6.83 1.24
N LEU A 118 9.23 6.64 0.36
CA LEU A 118 10.48 7.38 0.38
C LEU A 118 10.29 8.84 -0.03
N HIS A 119 9.31 9.13 -0.86
CA HIS A 119 8.96 10.49 -1.30
C HIS A 119 7.93 11.19 -0.38
#